data_c6b1a7b685884c00d069e2eb289392d9
#
_entry.id   c6b1a7b685884c00d069e2eb289392d9
#
_cell.length_a   1.000
_cell.length_b   1.000
_cell.length_c   1.000
_cell.angle_alpha   90.00
_cell.angle_beta   90.00
_cell.angle_gamma   90.00
#
_symmetry.space_group_name_H-M   'P 1'
#
loop_
_entity.id
_entity.type
_entity.pdbx_description
1 polymer ?
#
loop_
_entity_poly.entity_id
_entity_poly.type
_entity_poly.pdbx_seq_one_letter_code
_entity_poly.pdbx_strand_id
1 'polypeptide(L)'
;MNTPARKLKRSAVKNIVRFPPVKANGGKSILVESILESKYCLYLEFDSSVEEYFPQPRTFTVSVGAELRTYTPDFEVRYVSGGRKYVEVKPSERAKSEHYQELFAGFEESLENTGARFLLVDETEIYQRPLLSNYEKLYQYRKRPTLDVRNLHRCAELISLAMPLSRLIAKLGDKASLREIYSWLALEFLTFDMRSEELTMSTEVRFNVH
;
A
#
# COMPACT_ATOMS: atom_id res chain seq x y z
N MET A 1 0.58 18.81 9.32
CA MET A 1 0.51 18.44 7.88
C MET A 1 1.92 18.47 7.35
N ASN A 2 2.48 17.30 6.96
CA ASN A 2 3.79 17.29 6.31
C ASN A 2 3.64 17.73 4.86
N THR A 3 4.24 18.85 4.53
CA THR A 3 4.33 19.31 3.14
C THR A 3 5.47 18.53 2.48
N PRO A 4 5.28 17.94 1.28
CA PRO A 4 6.36 17.28 0.56
C PRO A 4 7.57 18.20 0.40
N ALA A 5 8.77 17.69 0.64
CA ALA A 5 10.01 18.47 0.57
C ALA A 5 10.30 18.99 -0.86
N ARG A 6 9.72 18.33 -1.87
CA ARG A 6 9.90 18.67 -3.27
C ARG A 6 8.56 19.11 -3.88
N LYS A 7 8.52 20.36 -4.41
CA LYS A 7 7.38 20.80 -5.23
C LYS A 7 7.47 20.16 -6.60
N LEU A 8 6.48 19.34 -6.96
CA LEU A 8 6.38 18.74 -8.29
C LEU A 8 6.14 19.82 -9.33
N LYS A 9 7.11 20.05 -10.23
CA LYS A 9 6.94 20.94 -11.37
C LYS A 9 6.25 20.16 -12.49
N ARG A 10 5.05 20.57 -12.89
CA ARG A 10 4.25 19.93 -13.96
C ARG A 10 5.01 19.69 -15.28
N SER A 11 6.06 20.44 -15.57
CA SER A 11 6.83 20.34 -16.82
C SER A 11 7.93 19.26 -16.82
N ALA A 12 8.30 18.71 -15.67
CA ALA A 12 9.41 17.77 -15.53
C ALA A 12 8.97 16.31 -15.37
N VAL A 13 7.72 16.05 -14.97
CA VAL A 13 7.22 14.69 -14.64
C VAL A 13 6.06 14.35 -15.57
N LYS A 14 6.29 13.39 -16.48
CA LYS A 14 5.30 12.96 -17.47
C LYS A 14 4.08 12.19 -16.91
N ASN A 15 4.15 11.68 -15.67
CA ASN A 15 3.17 10.73 -15.13
C ASN A 15 2.79 11.00 -13.68
N ILE A 16 2.53 12.27 -13.32
CA ILE A 16 2.01 12.57 -11.97
C ILE A 16 0.66 11.88 -11.79
N VAL A 17 0.57 11.01 -10.79
CA VAL A 17 -0.65 10.30 -10.41
C VAL A 17 -1.20 10.86 -9.10
N ARG A 18 -2.50 11.14 -9.07
CA ARG A 18 -3.20 11.48 -7.84
C ARG A 18 -3.68 10.19 -7.18
N PHE A 19 -3.19 9.90 -5.98
CA PHE A 19 -3.61 8.76 -5.19
C PHE A 19 -4.43 9.24 -3.97
N PRO A 20 -5.60 8.66 -3.70
CA PRO A 20 -6.45 9.01 -2.56
C PRO A 20 -6.20 8.04 -1.39
N PRO A 21 -5.26 8.31 -0.47
CA PRO A 21 -4.86 7.38 0.59
C PRO A 21 -5.89 7.34 1.73
N VAL A 22 -5.76 6.32 2.58
CA VAL A 22 -6.34 6.27 3.94
C VAL A 22 -5.26 6.56 4.98
N LYS A 23 -4.07 5.97 4.80
CA LYS A 23 -2.94 6.02 5.76
C LYS A 23 -1.95 7.15 5.52
N ALA A 24 -2.24 8.09 4.61
CA ALA A 24 -1.35 9.23 4.35
C ALA A 24 -2.12 10.53 4.33
N ASN A 25 -1.45 11.64 4.67
CA ASN A 25 -1.96 13.01 4.54
C ASN A 25 -3.36 13.23 5.16
N GLY A 26 -3.71 12.50 6.23
CA GLY A 26 -5.03 12.59 6.86
C GLY A 26 -6.18 12.23 5.90
N GLY A 27 -5.97 11.29 4.98
CA GLY A 27 -6.94 10.84 3.99
C GLY A 27 -7.12 11.77 2.79
N LYS A 28 -6.37 12.88 2.71
CA LYS A 28 -6.37 13.77 1.54
C LYS A 28 -5.48 13.22 0.44
N SER A 29 -5.89 13.42 -0.81
CA SER A 29 -5.11 12.96 -1.97
C SER A 29 -3.66 13.42 -1.92
N ILE A 30 -2.76 12.49 -2.22
CA ILE A 30 -1.34 12.74 -2.45
C ILE A 30 -1.01 12.72 -3.95
N LEU A 31 0.14 13.26 -4.31
CA LEU A 31 0.68 13.17 -5.66
C LEU A 31 1.92 12.28 -5.61
N VAL A 32 2.03 11.37 -6.55
CA VAL A 32 3.20 10.50 -6.76
C VAL A 32 3.70 10.67 -8.19
N GLU A 33 4.99 10.41 -8.43
CA GLU A 33 5.66 10.75 -9.69
C GLU A 33 5.53 9.67 -10.78
N SER A 34 4.99 8.49 -10.43
CA SER A 34 4.84 7.39 -11.38
C SER A 34 3.61 6.50 -11.09
N ILE A 35 3.22 5.73 -12.11
CA ILE A 35 2.21 4.67 -11.95
C ILE A 35 2.73 3.61 -10.98
N LEU A 36 4.03 3.27 -11.04
CA LEU A 36 4.64 2.27 -10.18
C LEU A 36 4.50 2.65 -8.71
N GLU A 37 4.84 3.90 -8.35
CA GLU A 37 4.62 4.44 -7.00
C GLU A 37 3.14 4.39 -6.58
N SER A 38 2.21 4.69 -7.50
CA SER A 38 0.78 4.63 -7.17
C SER A 38 0.29 3.20 -6.90
N LYS A 39 0.89 2.19 -7.56
CA LYS A 39 0.61 0.78 -7.27
C LYS A 39 1.23 0.36 -5.94
N TYR A 40 2.44 0.84 -5.63
CA TYR A 40 3.06 0.59 -4.33
C TYR A 40 2.23 1.17 -3.17
N CYS A 41 1.58 2.32 -3.35
CA CYS A 41 0.66 2.84 -2.34
C CYS A 41 -0.44 1.83 -1.95
N LEU A 42 -0.92 0.98 -2.87
CA LEU A 42 -1.89 -0.05 -2.53
C LEU A 42 -1.32 -1.07 -1.52
N TYR A 43 -0.06 -1.46 -1.68
CA TYR A 43 0.61 -2.33 -0.72
C TYR A 43 0.69 -1.69 0.66
N LEU A 44 1.05 -0.40 0.74
CA LEU A 44 1.08 0.33 2.01
C LEU A 44 -0.29 0.44 2.67
N GLU A 45 -1.34 0.61 1.86
CA GLU A 45 -2.72 0.69 2.35
C GLU A 45 -3.22 -0.64 2.92
N PHE A 46 -2.84 -1.78 2.32
CA PHE A 46 -3.26 -3.11 2.78
C PHE A 46 -2.34 -3.74 3.82
N ASP A 47 -1.12 -3.26 4.01
CA ASP A 47 -0.21 -3.74 5.06
C ASP A 47 -0.65 -3.24 6.43
N SER A 48 -1.18 -4.14 7.28
CA SER A 48 -1.65 -3.81 8.63
C SER A 48 -0.53 -3.33 9.56
N SER A 49 0.73 -3.64 9.25
CA SER A 49 1.89 -3.16 10.02
C SER A 49 2.23 -1.69 9.72
N VAL A 50 1.77 -1.15 8.59
CA VAL A 50 1.97 0.26 8.23
C VAL A 50 0.96 1.13 8.95
N GLU A 51 1.45 2.04 9.78
CA GLU A 51 0.66 3.05 10.48
C GLU A 51 0.36 4.25 9.57
N GLU A 52 1.40 4.83 9.00
CA GLU A 52 1.32 6.01 8.14
C GLU A 52 2.47 6.04 7.13
N TYR A 53 2.27 6.70 5.99
CA TYR A 53 3.34 6.94 5.03
C TYR A 53 3.28 8.35 4.43
N PHE A 54 4.43 8.86 4.00
CA PHE A 54 4.61 10.22 3.50
C PHE A 54 5.33 10.18 2.15
N PRO A 55 4.73 10.69 1.06
CA PRO A 55 5.42 10.82 -0.20
C PRO A 55 6.44 11.95 -0.12
N GLN A 56 7.63 11.73 -0.66
CA GLN A 56 8.72 12.70 -0.76
C GLN A 56 8.97 13.44 0.57
N PRO A 57 9.32 12.71 1.64
CA PRO A 57 9.24 13.20 3.02
C PRO A 57 10.21 14.35 3.30
N ARG A 58 11.46 14.20 2.91
CA ARG A 58 12.53 15.20 3.05
C ARG A 58 13.68 14.90 2.10
N THR A 59 14.47 15.93 1.79
CA THR A 59 15.70 15.82 1.04
C THR A 59 16.87 15.61 1.99
N PHE A 60 17.75 14.69 1.62
CA PHE A 60 19.00 14.36 2.30
C PHE A 60 20.18 14.86 1.49
N THR A 61 21.29 15.16 2.16
CA THR A 61 22.58 15.28 1.55
C THR A 61 23.35 14.01 1.78
N VAL A 62 23.77 13.35 0.72
CA VAL A 62 24.45 12.05 0.74
C VAL A 62 25.81 12.14 0.08
N SER A 63 26.78 11.41 0.57
CA SER A 63 28.12 11.29 -0.03
C SER A 63 28.07 10.23 -1.14
N VAL A 64 28.53 10.60 -2.33
CA VAL A 64 28.67 9.68 -3.47
C VAL A 64 30.11 9.82 -3.98
N GLY A 65 30.96 8.89 -3.59
CA GLY A 65 32.41 9.06 -3.76
C GLY A 65 32.92 10.32 -3.07
N ALA A 66 33.56 11.22 -3.81
CA ALA A 66 34.05 12.50 -3.29
C ALA A 66 33.04 13.67 -3.38
N GLU A 67 31.82 13.43 -3.91
CA GLU A 67 30.81 14.45 -4.14
C GLU A 67 29.69 14.37 -3.10
N LEU A 68 29.12 15.54 -2.77
CA LEU A 68 27.87 15.64 -2.03
C LEU A 68 26.71 15.81 -3.02
N ARG A 69 25.73 14.94 -2.92
CA ARG A 69 24.51 14.99 -3.76
C ARG A 69 23.27 15.10 -2.89
N THR A 70 22.21 15.66 -3.45
CA THR A 70 20.90 15.71 -2.78
C THR A 70 20.03 14.55 -3.25
N TYR A 71 19.38 13.90 -2.32
CA TYR A 71 18.47 12.77 -2.57
C TYR A 71 17.18 12.91 -1.79
N THR A 72 16.05 12.63 -2.43
CA THR A 72 14.74 12.60 -1.80
C THR A 72 14.10 11.26 -2.11
N PRO A 73 13.93 10.36 -1.12
CA PRO A 73 13.26 9.08 -1.32
C PRO A 73 11.78 9.27 -1.66
N ASP A 74 11.19 8.31 -2.36
CA ASP A 74 9.80 8.40 -2.78
C ASP A 74 8.83 8.36 -1.58
N PHE A 75 9.14 7.56 -0.55
CA PHE A 75 8.29 7.47 0.65
C PHE A 75 9.12 7.38 1.94
N GLU A 76 8.56 7.92 3.02
CA GLU A 76 8.84 7.51 4.39
C GLU A 76 7.65 6.68 4.87
N VAL A 77 7.91 5.47 5.36
CA VAL A 77 6.90 4.54 5.88
C VAL A 77 7.15 4.34 7.37
N ARG A 78 6.12 4.58 8.16
CA ARG A 78 6.12 4.36 9.62
C ARG A 78 5.28 3.14 9.96
N TYR A 79 5.79 2.33 10.84
CA TYR A 79 5.17 1.09 11.25
C TYR A 79 4.58 1.19 12.65
N VAL A 80 3.50 0.49 12.89
CA VAL A 80 2.83 0.39 14.21
C VAL A 80 3.83 -0.02 15.32
N SER A 81 4.86 -0.78 14.98
CA SER A 81 5.94 -1.15 15.91
C SER A 81 6.90 0.00 16.26
N GLY A 82 6.71 1.19 15.70
CA GLY A 82 7.62 2.34 15.85
C GLY A 82 8.81 2.35 14.87
N GLY A 83 8.96 1.32 14.05
CA GLY A 83 10.00 1.27 13.00
C GLY A 83 9.72 2.27 11.87
N ARG A 84 10.80 2.66 11.16
CA ARG A 84 10.72 3.57 10.02
C ARG A 84 11.57 3.08 8.86
N LYS A 85 11.02 3.16 7.63
CA LYS A 85 11.77 2.91 6.39
C LYS A 85 11.64 4.09 5.44
N TYR A 86 12.71 4.37 4.71
CA TYR A 86 12.67 5.18 3.51
C TYR A 86 12.65 4.25 2.30
N VAL A 87 11.72 4.50 1.38
CA VAL A 87 11.48 3.61 0.24
C VAL A 87 11.69 4.38 -1.05
N GLU A 88 12.44 3.78 -1.95
CA GLU A 88 12.52 4.18 -3.35
C GLU A 88 11.81 3.15 -4.21
N VAL A 89 10.93 3.61 -5.08
CA VAL A 89 10.19 2.78 -6.03
C VAL A 89 10.73 3.03 -7.43
N LYS A 90 11.50 2.08 -7.94
CA LYS A 90 12.21 2.29 -9.21
C LYS A 90 12.27 1.03 -10.07
N PRO A 91 12.03 1.16 -11.40
CA PRO A 91 12.23 0.05 -12.32
C PRO A 91 13.61 -0.58 -12.16
N SER A 92 13.67 -1.91 -12.11
CA SER A 92 14.88 -2.69 -11.83
C SER A 92 16.05 -2.34 -12.75
N GLU A 93 15.80 -2.11 -14.05
CA GLU A 93 16.84 -1.68 -14.99
C GLU A 93 17.48 -0.34 -14.62
N ARG A 94 16.67 0.61 -14.13
CA ARG A 94 17.19 1.91 -13.70
C ARG A 94 17.93 1.81 -12.38
N ALA A 95 17.41 1.03 -11.45
CA ALA A 95 18.02 0.81 -10.15
C ALA A 95 19.42 0.17 -10.24
N LYS A 96 19.65 -0.67 -11.27
CA LYS A 96 20.94 -1.32 -11.54
C LYS A 96 22.01 -0.42 -12.14
N SER A 97 21.68 0.81 -12.56
CA SER A 97 22.72 1.72 -13.10
C SER A 97 23.70 2.12 -11.99
N GLU A 98 24.98 2.22 -12.33
CA GLU A 98 26.08 2.61 -11.41
C GLU A 98 25.72 3.89 -10.63
N HIS A 99 25.21 4.90 -11.33
CA HIS A 99 24.77 6.15 -10.72
C HIS A 99 23.75 5.96 -9.57
N TYR A 100 22.74 5.08 -9.75
CA TYR A 100 21.75 4.85 -8.68
C TYR A 100 22.30 3.95 -7.59
N GLN A 101 23.14 2.98 -7.92
CA GLN A 101 23.74 2.11 -6.92
C GLN A 101 24.63 2.89 -5.96
N GLU A 102 25.49 3.76 -6.47
CA GLU A 102 26.31 4.65 -5.64
C GLU A 102 25.46 5.60 -4.79
N LEU A 103 24.39 6.18 -5.39
CA LEU A 103 23.49 7.08 -4.68
C LEU A 103 22.76 6.37 -3.54
N PHE A 104 22.27 5.15 -3.79
CA PHE A 104 21.54 4.37 -2.78
C PHE A 104 22.48 3.89 -1.67
N ALA A 105 23.69 3.46 -2.00
CA ALA A 105 24.70 3.10 -1.01
C ALA A 105 25.03 4.27 -0.09
N GLY A 106 25.30 5.45 -0.66
CA GLY A 106 25.54 6.66 0.13
C GLY A 106 24.33 7.09 0.97
N PHE A 107 23.12 6.85 0.46
CA PHE A 107 21.92 7.12 1.24
C PHE A 107 21.77 6.13 2.40
N GLU A 108 21.97 4.85 2.17
CA GLU A 108 21.91 3.82 3.20
C GLU A 108 22.94 4.07 4.32
N GLU A 109 24.18 4.43 3.97
CA GLU A 109 25.19 4.87 4.92
C GLU A 109 24.74 6.08 5.74
N SER A 110 24.08 7.06 5.11
CA SER A 110 23.56 8.25 5.81
C SER A 110 22.46 7.94 6.83
N LEU A 111 21.84 6.77 6.75
CA LEU A 111 20.83 6.29 7.69
C LEU A 111 21.42 5.51 8.88
N GLU A 112 22.70 5.19 8.87
CA GLU A 112 23.36 4.53 10.00
C GLU A 112 23.13 5.32 11.31
N ASN A 113 22.88 4.61 12.38
CA ASN A 113 22.57 5.19 13.70
C ASN A 113 21.27 6.02 13.80
N THR A 114 20.46 6.12 12.73
CA THR A 114 19.17 6.84 12.78
C THR A 114 17.98 5.95 13.21
N GLY A 115 18.18 4.63 13.25
CA GLY A 115 17.11 3.66 13.46
C GLY A 115 16.18 3.47 12.26
N ALA A 116 16.40 4.20 11.16
CA ALA A 116 15.67 4.02 9.91
C ALA A 116 16.42 3.06 8.97
N ARG A 117 15.68 2.45 8.03
CA ARG A 117 16.25 1.57 7.00
C ARG A 117 15.86 2.07 5.62
N PHE A 118 16.70 1.79 4.63
CA PHE A 118 16.38 1.97 3.22
C PHE A 118 15.76 0.69 2.66
N LEU A 119 14.83 0.85 1.71
CA LEU A 119 14.22 -0.23 0.96
C LEU A 119 14.05 0.23 -0.49
N LEU A 120 14.62 -0.52 -1.40
CA LEU A 120 14.38 -0.38 -2.84
C LEU A 120 13.29 -1.39 -3.23
N VAL A 121 12.26 -0.92 -3.94
CA VAL A 121 11.14 -1.74 -4.42
C VAL A 121 11.05 -1.57 -5.93
N ASP A 122 10.99 -2.67 -6.66
CA ASP A 122 10.90 -2.66 -8.11
C ASP A 122 9.56 -3.19 -8.64
N GLU A 123 9.43 -3.21 -9.98
CA GLU A 123 8.24 -3.68 -10.66
C GLU A 123 7.92 -5.16 -10.41
N THR A 124 8.92 -5.98 -10.10
CA THR A 124 8.71 -7.42 -9.89
C THR A 124 8.02 -7.69 -8.56
N GLU A 125 8.30 -6.85 -7.55
CA GLU A 125 7.64 -6.91 -6.25
C GLU A 125 6.23 -6.32 -6.30
N ILE A 126 6.02 -5.30 -7.15
CA ILE A 126 4.74 -4.58 -7.23
C ILE A 126 3.75 -5.29 -8.16
N TYR A 127 4.17 -5.77 -9.33
CA TYR A 127 3.27 -6.42 -10.29
C TYR A 127 3.00 -7.90 -9.99
N GLN A 128 3.02 -8.28 -8.72
CA GLN A 128 2.65 -9.64 -8.30
C GLN A 128 1.15 -9.86 -8.46
N ARG A 129 0.76 -10.73 -9.38
CA ARG A 129 -0.62 -11.18 -9.51
C ARG A 129 -0.80 -12.58 -8.91
N PRO A 130 -1.95 -12.84 -8.31
CA PRO A 130 -3.20 -12.07 -8.31
C PRO A 130 -3.27 -10.94 -7.26
N LEU A 131 -2.29 -10.79 -6.35
CA LEU A 131 -2.33 -9.87 -5.21
C LEU A 131 -2.67 -8.43 -5.59
N LEU A 132 -1.94 -7.85 -6.57
CA LEU A 132 -2.21 -6.49 -7.02
C LEU A 132 -3.62 -6.33 -7.59
N SER A 133 -4.10 -7.31 -8.37
CA SER A 133 -5.47 -7.30 -8.91
C SER A 133 -6.53 -7.25 -7.79
N ASN A 134 -6.29 -8.01 -6.73
CA ASN A 134 -7.17 -8.03 -5.56
C ASN A 134 -7.16 -6.69 -4.81
N TYR A 135 -5.99 -6.10 -4.61
CA TYR A 135 -5.87 -4.78 -3.99
C TYR A 135 -6.59 -3.71 -4.83
N GLU A 136 -6.38 -3.67 -6.15
CA GLU A 136 -7.06 -2.75 -7.06
C GLU A 136 -8.59 -2.88 -6.97
N LYS A 137 -9.10 -4.12 -6.95
CA LYS A 137 -10.53 -4.42 -6.83
C LYS A 137 -11.11 -3.99 -5.49
N LEU A 138 -10.38 -4.22 -4.38
CA LEU A 138 -10.88 -4.00 -3.03
C LEU A 138 -10.63 -2.58 -2.51
N TYR A 139 -9.71 -1.82 -3.09
CA TYR A 139 -9.28 -0.54 -2.55
C TYR A 139 -10.40 0.49 -2.39
N GLN A 140 -11.35 0.55 -3.31
CA GLN A 140 -12.50 1.44 -3.20
C GLN A 140 -13.35 1.18 -1.94
N TYR A 141 -13.44 -0.08 -1.51
CA TYR A 141 -14.18 -0.50 -0.32
C TYR A 141 -13.37 -0.28 0.96
N ARG A 142 -12.03 -0.40 0.91
CA ARG A 142 -11.13 -0.03 2.00
C ARG A 142 -11.13 1.47 2.26
N LYS A 143 -11.10 2.27 1.21
CA LYS A 143 -11.08 3.72 1.29
C LYS A 143 -12.38 4.31 1.86
N ARG A 144 -13.52 3.72 1.55
CA ARG A 144 -14.84 4.15 2.00
C ARG A 144 -15.69 2.94 2.37
N PRO A 145 -15.36 2.29 3.48
CA PRO A 145 -16.05 1.09 3.90
C PRO A 145 -17.48 1.41 4.32
N THR A 146 -18.38 0.47 4.04
CA THR A 146 -19.68 0.38 4.69
C THR A 146 -19.56 -0.69 5.73
N LEU A 147 -19.60 -0.30 7.01
CA LEU A 147 -19.35 -1.20 8.12
C LEU A 147 -20.33 -0.92 9.27
N ASP A 148 -21.22 -1.88 9.51
CA ASP A 148 -21.93 -2.04 10.76
C ASP A 148 -21.31 -3.23 11.50
N VAL A 149 -20.56 -2.95 12.57
CA VAL A 149 -19.85 -3.97 13.36
C VAL A 149 -20.83 -4.97 14.00
N ARG A 150 -22.00 -4.52 14.45
CA ARG A 150 -23.01 -5.42 15.05
C ARG A 150 -23.58 -6.36 14.00
N ASN A 151 -23.82 -5.85 12.80
CA ASN A 151 -24.29 -6.65 11.69
C ASN A 151 -23.23 -7.65 11.22
N LEU A 152 -21.96 -7.22 11.14
CA LEU A 152 -20.82 -8.09 10.83
C LEU A 152 -20.77 -9.30 11.79
N HIS A 153 -20.81 -9.08 13.11
CA HIS A 153 -20.77 -10.17 14.10
C HIS A 153 -21.96 -11.10 13.94
N ARG A 154 -23.17 -10.58 13.79
CA ARG A 154 -24.38 -11.42 13.55
C ARG A 154 -24.25 -12.27 12.29
N CYS A 155 -23.71 -11.72 11.21
CA CYS A 155 -23.50 -12.47 9.98
C CYS A 155 -22.40 -13.53 10.14
N ALA A 156 -21.34 -13.24 10.88
CA ALA A 156 -20.26 -14.19 11.16
C ALA A 156 -20.76 -15.39 12.01
N GLU A 157 -21.63 -15.17 13.00
CA GLU A 157 -22.25 -16.23 13.80
C GLU A 157 -23.11 -17.20 12.97
N LEU A 158 -23.73 -16.70 11.89
CA LEU A 158 -24.55 -17.52 10.99
C LEU A 158 -23.72 -18.41 10.04
N ILE A 159 -22.42 -18.13 9.91
CA ILE A 159 -21.55 -18.73 8.89
C ILE A 159 -20.22 -19.15 9.52
N SER A 160 -20.18 -20.39 10.00
CA SER A 160 -19.02 -20.94 10.69
C SER A 160 -17.96 -21.57 9.76
N LEU A 161 -18.30 -21.84 8.50
CA LEU A 161 -17.44 -22.56 7.56
C LEU A 161 -17.08 -21.67 6.35
N ALA A 162 -15.91 -21.91 5.81
CA ALA A 162 -15.53 -21.34 4.52
C ALA A 162 -16.48 -21.80 3.40
N MET A 163 -16.77 -20.91 2.47
CA MET A 163 -17.63 -21.21 1.32
C MET A 163 -17.35 -20.25 0.17
N PRO A 164 -17.74 -20.59 -1.08
CA PRO A 164 -17.67 -19.68 -2.21
C PRO A 164 -18.40 -18.37 -1.92
N LEU A 165 -17.82 -17.24 -2.36
CA LEU A 165 -18.37 -15.90 -2.16
C LEU A 165 -19.84 -15.80 -2.65
N SER A 166 -20.15 -16.41 -3.80
CA SER A 166 -21.53 -16.45 -4.33
C SER A 166 -22.50 -17.12 -3.36
N ARG A 167 -22.08 -18.21 -2.71
CA ARG A 167 -22.90 -18.92 -1.73
C ARG A 167 -23.06 -18.11 -0.44
N LEU A 168 -22.01 -17.43 0.00
CA LEU A 168 -22.07 -16.53 1.15
C LEU A 168 -23.07 -15.41 0.91
N ILE A 169 -23.00 -14.74 -0.25
CA ILE A 169 -23.93 -13.68 -0.64
C ILE A 169 -25.38 -14.20 -0.64
N ALA A 170 -25.62 -15.34 -1.27
CA ALA A 170 -26.97 -15.95 -1.30
C ALA A 170 -27.50 -16.30 0.11
N LYS A 171 -26.63 -16.82 0.99
CA LYS A 171 -27.01 -17.21 2.36
C LYS A 171 -27.27 -16.00 3.26
N LEU A 172 -26.55 -14.90 3.06
CA LEU A 172 -26.80 -13.65 3.80
C LEU A 172 -28.05 -12.93 3.29
N GLY A 173 -28.35 -13.00 1.98
CA GLY A 173 -29.53 -12.35 1.40
C GLY A 173 -29.60 -10.88 1.78
N ASP A 174 -30.74 -10.44 2.31
CA ASP A 174 -30.98 -9.05 2.72
C ASP A 174 -30.26 -8.64 4.03
N LYS A 175 -29.56 -9.57 4.71
CA LYS A 175 -28.85 -9.28 5.97
C LYS A 175 -27.59 -8.46 5.76
N ALA A 176 -26.98 -8.52 4.55
CA ALA A 176 -25.82 -7.75 4.22
C ALA A 176 -25.82 -7.35 2.74
N SER A 177 -25.57 -6.10 2.46
CA SER A 177 -25.40 -5.61 1.09
C SER A 177 -24.07 -6.09 0.50
N LEU A 178 -23.99 -6.15 -0.84
CA LEU A 178 -22.73 -6.45 -1.53
C LEU A 178 -21.62 -5.49 -1.11
N ARG A 179 -21.94 -4.22 -0.88
CA ARG A 179 -20.99 -3.23 -0.47
C ARG A 179 -20.42 -3.50 0.92
N GLU A 180 -21.23 -3.97 1.86
CA GLU A 180 -20.76 -4.41 3.18
C GLU A 180 -19.83 -5.61 3.06
N ILE A 181 -20.22 -6.64 2.29
CA ILE A 181 -19.43 -7.85 2.09
C ILE A 181 -18.05 -7.52 1.49
N TYR A 182 -18.01 -6.67 0.47
CA TYR A 182 -16.74 -6.22 -0.12
C TYR A 182 -15.95 -5.32 0.84
N SER A 183 -16.60 -4.56 1.71
CA SER A 183 -15.93 -3.80 2.77
C SER A 183 -15.30 -4.75 3.81
N TRP A 184 -15.97 -5.82 4.17
CA TRP A 184 -15.43 -6.85 5.07
C TRP A 184 -14.21 -7.55 4.46
N LEU A 185 -14.22 -7.85 3.15
CA LEU A 185 -13.04 -8.37 2.43
C LEU A 185 -11.89 -7.36 2.44
N ALA A 186 -12.18 -6.10 2.16
CA ALA A 186 -11.18 -5.04 2.11
C ALA A 186 -10.56 -4.71 3.48
N LEU A 187 -11.30 -4.96 4.56
CA LEU A 187 -10.88 -4.75 5.95
C LEU A 187 -10.43 -6.05 6.65
N GLU A 188 -10.37 -7.17 5.91
CA GLU A 188 -9.91 -8.47 6.39
C GLU A 188 -10.78 -9.12 7.49
N PHE A 189 -12.02 -8.65 7.68
CA PHE A 189 -13.03 -9.34 8.49
C PHE A 189 -13.61 -10.57 7.78
N LEU A 190 -13.54 -10.58 6.45
CA LEU A 190 -13.80 -11.72 5.60
C LEU A 190 -12.53 -11.95 4.77
N THR A 191 -11.96 -13.14 4.81
CA THR A 191 -10.63 -13.42 4.26
C THR A 191 -10.66 -14.53 3.22
N PHE A 192 -9.69 -14.47 2.31
CA PHE A 192 -9.30 -15.52 1.35
C PHE A 192 -7.80 -15.39 1.07
N ASP A 193 -7.20 -16.32 0.36
CA ASP A 193 -5.79 -16.22 0.00
C ASP A 193 -5.58 -15.26 -1.19
N MET A 194 -5.43 -13.97 -0.86
CA MET A 194 -5.23 -12.91 -1.86
C MET A 194 -3.96 -13.10 -2.72
N ARG A 195 -2.99 -13.91 -2.26
CA ARG A 195 -1.73 -14.13 -2.97
C ARG A 195 -1.81 -15.23 -4.01
N SER A 196 -2.67 -16.23 -3.78
CA SER A 196 -2.76 -17.42 -4.60
C SER A 196 -3.89 -17.38 -5.62
N GLU A 197 -4.96 -16.60 -5.39
CA GLU A 197 -6.12 -16.56 -6.29
C GLU A 197 -6.70 -15.15 -6.46
N GLU A 198 -7.28 -14.89 -7.63
CA GLU A 198 -8.09 -13.69 -7.85
C GLU A 198 -9.45 -13.82 -7.19
N LEU A 199 -9.91 -12.73 -6.58
CA LEU A 199 -11.24 -12.65 -6.03
C LEU A 199 -12.31 -12.76 -7.13
N THR A 200 -13.07 -13.84 -7.08
CA THR A 200 -14.20 -14.14 -7.96
C THR A 200 -15.40 -14.58 -7.13
N MET A 201 -16.53 -14.85 -7.77
CA MET A 201 -17.70 -15.40 -7.09
C MET A 201 -17.51 -16.86 -6.62
N SER A 202 -16.53 -17.58 -7.18
CA SER A 202 -16.15 -18.94 -6.76
C SER A 202 -15.07 -18.97 -5.68
N THR A 203 -14.42 -17.87 -5.38
CA THR A 203 -13.37 -17.78 -4.35
C THR A 203 -13.95 -18.19 -2.99
N GLU A 204 -13.27 -19.10 -2.31
CA GLU A 204 -13.61 -19.50 -0.94
C GLU A 204 -13.26 -18.39 0.04
N VAL A 205 -14.25 -17.97 0.82
CA VAL A 205 -14.11 -16.90 1.82
C VAL A 205 -14.50 -17.40 3.20
N ARG A 206 -13.84 -16.87 4.23
CA ARG A 206 -14.08 -17.22 5.63
C ARG A 206 -14.08 -15.96 6.51
N PHE A 207 -15.03 -15.88 7.44
CA PHE A 207 -15.00 -14.84 8.47
C PHE A 207 -13.76 -14.98 9.38
N ASN A 208 -13.14 -13.85 9.68
CA ASN A 208 -11.99 -13.67 10.56
C ASN A 208 -12.35 -12.63 11.63
N VAL A 209 -13.38 -12.93 12.40
CA VAL A 209 -13.90 -12.05 13.47
C VAL A 209 -13.67 -12.78 14.79
N HIS A 210 -12.91 -12.12 15.67
CA HIS A 210 -12.59 -12.62 17.03
C HIS A 210 -13.30 -11.78 18.07
#